data_37083bf352466b8f5ff6339d822bf170
#
_entry.id   37083bf352466b8f5ff6339d822bf170
#
_cell.length_a   1.000
_cell.length_b   1.000
_cell.length_c   1.000
_cell.angle_alpha   90.00
_cell.angle_beta   90.00
_cell.angle_gamma   90.00
#
_symmetry.space_group_name_H-M   'P 1'
#
loop_
_entity.id
_entity.type
_entity.pdbx_description
1 polymer ?
#
loop_
_entity_poly.entity_id
_entity_poly.type
_entity_poly.pdbx_seq_one_letter_code
_entity_poly.pdbx_strand_id
1 'polypeptide(L)'
;MSSFFVYEDNYIRKGTKKQKNLIFSLFYLEISQEIPKIRSYTKKYRALFVILLLRTFFIMKKNKKTTWPSRSKLVQKLDQVFSVYIRLSVADKDWYITCPLCGARVHWTKAQNMHFIKRSVYKYRRDEKNCHAGCVKCNVILHGNYIVYTRRMQRKYGEILVDEMINDRQICKIATSSLQEMIEHYQALVDELKRTKGL
;
A
#
# COMPACT_ATOMS: atom_id res chain seq x y z
N MET A 1 -20.73 -23.90 -18.44
CA MET A 1 -19.75 -23.06 -19.16
C MET A 1 -19.08 -21.96 -18.32
N SER A 2 -19.52 -21.66 -17.10
CA SER A 2 -18.98 -20.57 -16.26
C SER A 2 -17.79 -20.95 -15.36
N SER A 3 -17.51 -22.21 -15.11
CA SER A 3 -16.42 -22.64 -14.21
C SER A 3 -15.04 -22.75 -14.91
N PHE A 4 -14.99 -22.86 -16.21
CA PHE A 4 -13.73 -22.96 -16.97
C PHE A 4 -13.02 -21.59 -17.07
N PHE A 5 -13.75 -20.51 -17.21
CA PHE A 5 -13.20 -19.14 -17.33
C PHE A 5 -12.54 -18.61 -16.06
N VAL A 6 -12.98 -19.05 -14.88
CA VAL A 6 -12.44 -18.60 -13.58
C VAL A 6 -11.10 -19.30 -13.27
N TYR A 7 -10.88 -20.52 -13.78
CA TYR A 7 -9.65 -21.27 -13.56
C TYR A 7 -8.48 -20.74 -14.41
N GLU A 8 -8.75 -20.31 -15.65
CA GLU A 8 -7.75 -19.77 -16.57
C GLU A 8 -7.20 -18.41 -16.12
N ASP A 9 -8.03 -17.54 -15.56
CA ASP A 9 -7.61 -16.20 -15.11
C ASP A 9 -6.57 -16.26 -13.96
N ASN A 10 -6.68 -17.23 -13.07
CA ASN A 10 -5.71 -17.43 -11.98
C ASN A 10 -4.37 -18.03 -12.45
N TYR A 11 -4.39 -18.88 -13.48
CA TYR A 11 -3.18 -19.51 -14.01
C TYR A 11 -2.36 -18.56 -14.88
N ILE A 12 -3.03 -17.71 -15.67
CA ILE A 12 -2.41 -16.67 -16.51
C ILE A 12 -1.75 -15.59 -15.64
N ARG A 13 -2.32 -15.27 -14.49
CA ARG A 13 -1.76 -14.26 -13.56
C ARG A 13 -0.45 -14.70 -12.89
N LYS A 14 -0.30 -15.97 -12.55
CA LYS A 14 0.83 -16.49 -11.74
C LYS A 14 1.90 -17.22 -12.55
N GLY A 15 1.69 -17.54 -13.83
CA GLY A 15 2.59 -18.32 -14.64
C GLY A 15 3.86 -17.60 -15.09
N THR A 16 4.95 -18.35 -15.26
CA THR A 16 6.23 -17.88 -15.82
C THR A 16 6.07 -17.44 -17.28
N LYS A 17 7.01 -16.65 -17.81
CA LYS A 17 7.02 -16.20 -19.20
C LYS A 17 6.94 -17.38 -20.20
N LYS A 18 7.56 -18.52 -19.86
CA LYS A 18 7.55 -19.75 -20.68
C LYS A 18 6.17 -20.41 -20.69
N GLN A 19 5.50 -20.48 -19.55
CA GLN A 19 4.12 -21.00 -19.43
C GLN A 19 3.11 -20.12 -20.17
N LYS A 20 3.24 -18.80 -20.09
CA LYS A 20 2.39 -17.86 -20.83
C LYS A 20 2.55 -17.99 -22.34
N ASN A 21 3.77 -18.19 -22.83
CA ASN A 21 4.02 -18.42 -24.25
C ASN A 21 3.46 -19.75 -24.73
N LEU A 22 3.49 -20.78 -23.87
CA LEU A 22 2.91 -22.09 -24.19
C LEU A 22 1.38 -22.02 -24.31
N ILE A 23 0.73 -21.35 -23.37
CA ILE A 23 -0.73 -21.12 -23.40
C ILE A 23 -1.10 -20.32 -24.65
N PHE A 24 -0.29 -19.33 -25.03
CA PHE A 24 -0.52 -18.53 -26.24
C PHE A 24 -0.39 -19.36 -27.51
N SER A 25 0.58 -20.27 -27.56
CA SER A 25 0.75 -21.19 -28.71
C SER A 25 -0.40 -22.20 -28.81
N LEU A 26 -0.87 -22.74 -27.69
CA LEU A 26 -2.01 -23.66 -27.64
C LEU A 26 -3.30 -22.97 -28.09
N PHE A 27 -3.54 -21.77 -27.62
CA PHE A 27 -4.69 -20.95 -28.00
C PHE A 27 -4.67 -20.56 -29.48
N TYR A 28 -3.47 -20.29 -30.04
CA TYR A 28 -3.30 -20.03 -31.47
C TYR A 28 -3.56 -21.27 -32.34
N LEU A 29 -3.15 -22.43 -31.83
CA LEU A 29 -3.42 -23.72 -32.50
C LEU A 29 -4.91 -24.06 -32.49
N GLU A 30 -5.61 -23.87 -31.37
CA GLU A 30 -7.06 -24.05 -31.28
C GLU A 30 -7.82 -23.14 -32.24
N ILE A 31 -7.47 -21.85 -32.25
CA ILE A 31 -8.09 -20.88 -33.18
C ILE A 31 -7.82 -21.29 -34.64
N SER A 32 -6.61 -21.74 -34.98
CA SER A 32 -6.26 -22.12 -36.35
C SER A 32 -7.04 -23.32 -36.83
N GLN A 33 -7.44 -24.25 -35.96
CA GLN A 33 -8.29 -25.39 -36.28
C GLN A 33 -9.77 -25.02 -36.47
N GLU A 34 -10.22 -23.95 -35.82
CA GLU A 34 -11.61 -23.48 -35.94
C GLU A 34 -11.85 -22.55 -37.17
N ILE A 35 -10.78 -21.94 -37.72
CA ILE A 35 -10.89 -21.05 -38.90
C ILE A 35 -11.58 -21.71 -40.11
N PRO A 36 -11.33 -23.00 -40.48
CA PRO A 36 -12.04 -23.65 -41.59
C PRO A 36 -13.54 -23.76 -41.36
N LYS A 37 -13.96 -24.04 -40.12
CA LYS A 37 -15.38 -24.14 -39.75
C LYS A 37 -16.09 -22.80 -39.85
N ILE A 38 -15.41 -21.69 -39.59
CA ILE A 38 -15.94 -20.32 -39.65
C ILE A 38 -16.25 -19.93 -41.10
N ARG A 39 -15.63 -20.54 -42.09
CA ARG A 39 -15.84 -20.29 -43.51
C ARG A 39 -17.28 -20.64 -43.95
N SER A 40 -17.94 -21.54 -43.23
CA SER A 40 -19.31 -22.01 -43.52
C SER A 40 -20.40 -21.10 -42.94
N TYR A 41 -20.06 -20.15 -42.02
CA TYR A 41 -21.03 -19.27 -41.40
C TYR A 41 -21.37 -18.04 -42.27
N THR A 42 -22.62 -17.54 -42.15
CA THR A 42 -23.08 -16.37 -42.85
C THR A 42 -22.27 -15.11 -42.51
N LYS A 43 -22.23 -14.11 -43.41
CA LYS A 43 -21.50 -12.84 -43.22
C LYS A 43 -21.70 -12.19 -41.83
N LYS A 44 -22.93 -12.32 -41.29
CA LYS A 44 -23.31 -11.75 -39.98
C LYS A 44 -22.51 -12.37 -38.82
N TYR A 45 -22.36 -13.67 -38.81
CA TYR A 45 -21.63 -14.37 -37.75
C TYR A 45 -20.11 -14.22 -37.85
N ARG A 46 -19.57 -14.07 -39.08
CA ARG A 46 -18.16 -13.73 -39.30
C ARG A 46 -17.81 -12.37 -38.68
N ALA A 47 -18.65 -11.36 -38.88
CA ALA A 47 -18.44 -10.03 -38.28
C ALA A 47 -18.48 -10.09 -36.76
N LEU A 48 -19.41 -10.82 -36.15
CA LEU A 48 -19.51 -10.99 -34.69
C LEU A 48 -18.29 -11.69 -34.10
N PHE A 49 -17.80 -12.72 -34.78
CA PHE A 49 -16.61 -13.47 -34.33
C PHE A 49 -15.33 -12.62 -34.41
N VAL A 50 -15.16 -11.85 -35.49
CA VAL A 50 -14.04 -10.90 -35.61
C VAL A 50 -14.11 -9.83 -34.52
N ILE A 51 -15.30 -9.31 -34.21
CA ILE A 51 -15.49 -8.32 -33.12
C ILE A 51 -15.15 -8.94 -31.76
N LEU A 52 -15.54 -10.20 -31.51
CA LEU A 52 -15.19 -10.93 -30.29
C LEU A 52 -13.67 -11.15 -30.18
N LEU A 53 -13.01 -11.57 -31.25
CA LEU A 53 -11.55 -11.72 -31.30
C LEU A 53 -10.82 -10.40 -31.10
N LEU A 54 -11.30 -9.32 -31.72
CA LEU A 54 -10.73 -7.99 -31.54
C LEU A 54 -10.96 -7.47 -30.10
N ARG A 55 -12.11 -7.77 -29.49
CA ARG A 55 -12.35 -7.45 -28.07
C ARG A 55 -11.41 -8.20 -27.14
N THR A 56 -11.25 -9.52 -27.33
CA THR A 56 -10.31 -10.32 -26.51
C THR A 56 -8.87 -9.84 -26.71
N PHE A 57 -8.46 -9.56 -27.95
CA PHE A 57 -7.15 -8.99 -28.26
C PHE A 57 -6.95 -7.59 -27.66
N PHE A 58 -7.96 -6.75 -27.66
CA PHE A 58 -7.92 -5.41 -27.06
C PHE A 58 -7.89 -5.45 -25.53
N ILE A 59 -8.60 -6.40 -24.92
CA ILE A 59 -8.56 -6.67 -23.48
C ILE A 59 -7.16 -7.17 -23.07
N MET A 60 -6.55 -8.07 -23.87
CA MET A 60 -5.18 -8.55 -23.62
C MET A 60 -4.12 -7.45 -23.79
N LYS A 61 -4.30 -6.53 -24.76
CA LYS A 61 -3.35 -5.41 -24.98
C LYS A 61 -3.44 -4.32 -23.90
N LYS A 62 -4.57 -4.24 -23.18
CA LYS A 62 -4.79 -3.28 -22.08
C LYS A 62 -4.15 -3.71 -20.76
N ASN A 63 -3.61 -4.92 -20.68
CA ASN A 63 -2.77 -5.33 -19.58
C ASN A 63 -1.41 -4.61 -19.69
N LYS A 64 -1.39 -3.30 -19.34
CA LYS A 64 -0.15 -2.63 -18.97
C LYS A 64 0.60 -3.59 -18.06
N LYS A 65 1.85 -3.92 -18.39
CA LYS A 65 2.76 -4.60 -17.47
C LYS A 65 2.61 -3.89 -16.13
N THR A 66 1.95 -4.52 -15.18
CA THR A 66 1.97 -4.09 -13.79
C THR A 66 3.40 -4.32 -13.32
N THR A 67 4.27 -3.37 -13.64
CA THR A 67 5.59 -3.33 -13.04
C THR A 67 5.33 -3.08 -11.57
N TRP A 68 5.52 -4.10 -10.76
CA TRP A 68 5.44 -3.99 -9.31
C TRP A 68 6.26 -2.78 -8.86
N PRO A 69 5.73 -1.92 -7.98
CA PRO A 69 6.49 -0.78 -7.51
C PRO A 69 7.81 -1.28 -6.89
N SER A 70 8.89 -0.59 -7.15
CA SER A 70 10.17 -0.91 -6.50
C SER A 70 10.00 -0.87 -4.97
N ARG A 71 10.80 -1.67 -4.25
CA ARG A 71 10.77 -1.70 -2.78
C ARG A 71 10.84 -0.28 -2.19
N SER A 72 11.65 0.61 -2.76
CA SER A 72 11.77 1.99 -2.27
C SER A 72 10.47 2.77 -2.42
N LYS A 73 9.73 2.59 -3.52
CA LYS A 73 8.41 3.18 -3.72
C LYS A 73 7.38 2.65 -2.73
N LEU A 74 7.40 1.34 -2.42
CA LEU A 74 6.53 0.75 -1.40
C LEU A 74 6.84 1.32 -0.01
N VAL A 75 8.11 1.43 0.35
CA VAL A 75 8.54 2.06 1.61
C VAL A 75 8.05 3.49 1.72
N GLN A 76 8.22 4.30 0.66
CA GLN A 76 7.73 5.69 0.63
C GLN A 76 6.21 5.77 0.75
N LYS A 77 5.49 4.92 0.02
CA LYS A 77 4.03 4.87 0.06
C LYS A 77 3.53 4.50 1.47
N LEU A 78 4.15 3.49 2.08
CA LEU A 78 3.82 3.07 3.45
C LEU A 78 4.09 4.20 4.46
N ASP A 79 5.23 4.89 4.36
CA ASP A 79 5.54 6.03 5.24
C ASP A 79 4.50 7.16 5.09
N GLN A 80 4.04 7.43 3.88
CA GLN A 80 3.01 8.44 3.62
C GLN A 80 1.68 8.06 4.27
N VAL A 81 1.18 6.85 4.01
CA VAL A 81 -0.10 6.36 4.53
C VAL A 81 -0.06 6.29 6.05
N PHE A 82 0.99 5.71 6.61
CA PHE A 82 1.20 5.62 8.06
C PHE A 82 1.26 7.00 8.72
N SER A 83 1.95 7.97 8.10
CA SER A 83 1.99 9.34 8.61
C SER A 83 0.61 10.02 8.60
N VAL A 84 -0.22 9.74 7.61
CA VAL A 84 -1.61 10.23 7.57
C VAL A 84 -2.42 9.60 8.71
N TYR A 85 -2.31 8.27 8.89
CA TYR A 85 -2.97 7.55 9.96
C TYR A 85 -2.63 8.12 11.34
N ILE A 86 -1.35 8.27 11.68
CA ILE A 86 -0.89 8.81 12.98
C ILE A 86 -1.46 10.20 13.25
N ARG A 87 -1.59 11.04 12.23
CA ARG A 87 -2.11 12.40 12.40
C ARG A 87 -3.63 12.45 12.52
N LEU A 88 -4.31 11.64 11.71
CA LEU A 88 -5.78 11.57 11.74
C LEU A 88 -6.31 10.86 12.97
N SER A 89 -5.63 9.83 13.46
CA SER A 89 -6.10 9.05 14.63
C SER A 89 -6.29 9.94 15.86
N VAL A 90 -5.44 10.94 16.05
CA VAL A 90 -5.47 11.85 17.22
C VAL A 90 -6.10 13.21 16.93
N ALA A 91 -6.57 13.48 15.73
CA ALA A 91 -7.25 14.72 15.39
C ALA A 91 -8.62 14.78 16.08
N ASP A 92 -8.95 15.93 16.65
CA ASP A 92 -10.26 16.22 17.25
C ASP A 92 -11.36 16.40 16.16
N LYS A 93 -12.59 16.70 16.58
CA LYS A 93 -13.72 16.95 15.68
C LYS A 93 -13.52 18.15 14.75
N ASP A 94 -12.68 19.10 15.14
CA ASP A 94 -12.34 20.30 14.37
C ASP A 94 -11.08 20.12 13.52
N TRP A 95 -10.58 18.89 13.40
CA TRP A 95 -9.40 18.52 12.62
C TRP A 95 -8.07 19.00 13.17
N TYR A 96 -8.01 19.35 14.46
CA TYR A 96 -6.77 19.77 15.10
C TYR A 96 -6.19 18.65 15.96
N ILE A 97 -4.88 18.63 16.03
CA ILE A 97 -4.12 17.82 16.99
C ILE A 97 -3.50 18.74 18.05
N THR A 98 -3.32 18.23 19.25
CA THR A 98 -2.51 18.89 20.27
C THR A 98 -1.13 18.26 20.29
N CYS A 99 -0.09 19.07 20.07
CA CYS A 99 1.29 18.57 20.11
C CYS A 99 1.61 18.02 21.50
N PRO A 100 2.00 16.74 21.63
CA PRO A 100 2.23 16.13 22.95
C PRO A 100 3.44 16.70 23.69
N LEU A 101 4.32 17.46 23.01
CA LEU A 101 5.55 17.99 23.60
C LEU A 101 5.41 19.44 24.09
N CYS A 102 4.65 20.28 23.40
CA CYS A 102 4.53 21.70 23.75
C CYS A 102 3.09 22.19 23.90
N GLY A 103 2.09 21.34 23.71
CA GLY A 103 0.68 21.72 23.84
C GLY A 103 0.13 22.53 22.64
N ALA A 104 0.92 22.88 21.63
CA ALA A 104 0.45 23.68 20.50
C ALA A 104 -0.65 22.94 19.72
N ARG A 105 -1.76 23.65 19.44
CA ARG A 105 -2.86 23.14 18.62
C ARG A 105 -2.55 23.38 17.16
N VAL A 106 -2.57 22.34 16.34
CA VAL A 106 -2.17 22.37 14.92
C VAL A 106 -3.17 21.59 14.09
N HIS A 107 -3.61 22.13 12.96
CA HIS A 107 -4.46 21.38 12.03
C HIS A 107 -3.72 20.12 11.53
N TRP A 108 -4.42 18.97 11.43
CA TRP A 108 -3.80 17.68 11.16
C TRP A 108 -2.96 17.64 9.87
N THR A 109 -3.34 18.42 8.84
CA THR A 109 -2.59 18.50 7.58
C THR A 109 -1.24 19.20 7.74
N LYS A 110 -1.11 20.09 8.73
CA LYS A 110 0.12 20.81 9.08
C LYS A 110 0.93 20.10 10.17
N ALA A 111 0.32 19.12 10.84
CA ALA A 111 1.01 18.30 11.81
C ALA A 111 2.03 17.37 11.13
N GLN A 112 3.01 16.94 11.91
CA GLN A 112 4.08 16.04 11.47
C GLN A 112 3.99 14.72 12.21
N ASN A 113 4.38 13.61 11.55
CA ASN A 113 4.62 12.35 12.23
C ASN A 113 6.03 12.39 12.84
N MET A 114 6.09 12.62 14.15
CA MET A 114 7.34 12.63 14.92
C MET A 114 7.73 11.20 15.29
N HIS A 115 9.02 10.91 15.27
CA HIS A 115 9.57 9.61 15.68
C HIS A 115 10.45 9.79 16.91
N PHE A 116 10.17 9.06 17.98
CA PHE A 116 11.01 9.03 19.18
C PHE A 116 12.35 8.34 18.87
N ILE A 117 12.33 7.10 18.42
CA ILE A 117 13.49 6.44 17.82
C ILE A 117 13.56 6.79 16.34
N LYS A 118 14.75 7.14 15.85
CA LYS A 118 14.99 7.66 14.50
C LYS A 118 14.41 6.74 13.40
N ARG A 119 13.90 7.33 12.32
CA ARG A 119 13.36 6.63 11.14
C ARG A 119 14.35 5.63 10.50
N SER A 120 15.64 5.79 10.71
CA SER A 120 16.67 4.86 10.24
C SER A 120 16.59 3.49 10.94
N VAL A 121 16.05 3.44 12.15
CA VAL A 121 15.81 2.18 12.88
C VAL A 121 14.50 1.57 12.38
N TYR A 122 14.63 0.59 11.50
CA TYR A 122 13.51 0.07 10.72
C TYR A 122 12.42 -0.60 11.57
N LYS A 123 12.78 -1.20 12.70
CA LYS A 123 11.88 -1.81 13.67
C LYS A 123 10.86 -0.80 14.19
N TYR A 124 11.29 0.42 14.53
CA TYR A 124 10.46 1.47 15.12
C TYR A 124 9.90 2.47 14.11
N ARG A 125 10.30 2.38 12.84
CA ARG A 125 9.92 3.37 11.83
C ARG A 125 8.41 3.53 11.66
N ARG A 126 7.65 2.46 11.90
CA ARG A 126 6.18 2.42 11.77
C ARG A 126 5.53 1.76 12.97
N ASP A 127 6.12 1.96 14.11
CA ASP A 127 5.58 1.55 15.41
C ASP A 127 4.74 2.69 15.98
N GLU A 128 3.48 2.43 16.28
CA GLU A 128 2.55 3.40 16.83
C GLU A 128 2.95 3.91 18.22
N LYS A 129 3.70 3.11 18.99
CA LYS A 129 4.29 3.56 20.25
C LYS A 129 5.44 4.54 20.03
N ASN A 130 6.16 4.42 18.92
CA ASN A 130 7.28 5.28 18.56
C ASN A 130 6.87 6.57 17.85
N CYS A 131 5.70 6.58 17.20
CA CYS A 131 5.28 7.64 16.28
C CYS A 131 4.12 8.46 16.86
N HIS A 132 4.24 9.78 16.86
CA HIS A 132 3.23 10.67 17.42
C HIS A 132 3.02 11.89 16.51
N ALA A 133 1.77 12.33 16.39
CA ALA A 133 1.48 13.58 15.71
C ALA A 133 1.94 14.78 16.55
N GLY A 134 2.68 15.70 15.94
CA GLY A 134 3.15 16.88 16.62
C GLY A 134 3.41 18.07 15.71
N CYS A 135 3.82 19.19 16.27
CA CYS A 135 4.02 20.42 15.51
C CYS A 135 5.41 20.48 14.84
N VAL A 136 5.52 21.29 13.78
CA VAL A 136 6.78 21.53 13.06
C VAL A 136 7.87 22.08 14.00
N LYS A 137 7.50 22.96 14.95
CA LYS A 137 8.47 23.51 15.93
C LYS A 137 9.19 22.39 16.68
N CYS A 138 8.43 21.47 17.30
CA CYS A 138 9.05 20.38 18.07
C CYS A 138 9.79 19.37 17.20
N ASN A 139 9.22 19.00 16.03
CA ASN A 139 9.79 17.97 15.19
C ASN A 139 11.01 18.44 14.40
N VAL A 140 10.93 19.65 13.81
CA VAL A 140 11.96 20.15 12.88
C VAL A 140 12.87 21.16 13.57
N ILE A 141 12.32 22.26 14.09
CA ILE A 141 13.12 23.39 14.61
C ILE A 141 13.90 22.96 15.86
N LEU A 142 13.26 22.21 16.74
CA LEU A 142 13.89 21.69 17.97
C LEU A 142 14.47 20.26 17.78
N HIS A 143 14.70 19.83 16.55
CA HIS A 143 15.30 18.53 16.21
C HIS A 143 14.67 17.34 16.94
N GLY A 144 13.33 17.33 17.03
CA GLY A 144 12.57 16.29 17.74
C GLY A 144 12.35 16.58 19.22
N ASN A 145 12.92 17.67 19.77
CA ASN A 145 12.80 18.06 21.17
C ASN A 145 13.00 16.88 22.14
N TYR A 146 14.09 16.14 21.92
CA TYR A 146 14.32 14.79 22.42
C TYR A 146 14.22 14.66 23.94
N ILE A 147 14.73 15.63 24.71
CA ILE A 147 14.68 15.59 26.18
C ILE A 147 13.21 15.60 26.67
N VAL A 148 12.39 16.51 26.10
CA VAL A 148 10.97 16.60 26.45
C VAL A 148 10.24 15.36 25.96
N TYR A 149 10.60 14.86 24.77
CA TYR A 149 10.01 13.67 24.20
C TYR A 149 10.28 12.44 25.04
N THR A 150 11.53 12.22 25.50
CA THR A 150 11.89 11.10 26.40
C THR A 150 11.03 11.12 27.67
N ARG A 151 10.95 12.26 28.34
CA ARG A 151 10.11 12.40 29.55
C ARG A 151 8.62 12.11 29.25
N ARG A 152 8.13 12.51 28.09
CA ARG A 152 6.75 12.21 27.65
C ARG A 152 6.55 10.73 27.41
N MET A 153 7.51 10.07 26.76
CA MET A 153 7.48 8.64 26.49
C MET A 153 7.52 7.84 27.80
N GLN A 154 8.41 8.20 28.72
CA GLN A 154 8.52 7.55 30.03
C GLN A 154 7.20 7.68 30.84
N ARG A 155 6.59 8.87 30.85
CA ARG A 155 5.28 9.04 31.51
C ARG A 155 4.15 8.21 30.87
N LYS A 156 4.19 8.01 29.55
CA LYS A 156 3.12 7.30 28.81
C LYS A 156 3.29 5.80 28.84
N TYR A 157 4.52 5.31 28.72
CA TYR A 157 4.81 3.92 28.49
C TYR A 157 5.68 3.26 29.59
N GLY A 158 6.15 4.04 30.55
CA GLY A 158 7.07 3.59 31.59
C GLY A 158 8.56 3.67 31.17
N GLU A 159 9.43 3.81 32.15
CA GLU A 159 10.87 3.99 31.93
C GLU A 159 11.50 2.74 31.31
N ILE A 160 11.15 1.55 31.80
CA ILE A 160 11.71 0.27 31.32
C ILE A 160 11.53 0.11 29.82
N LEU A 161 10.30 0.30 29.31
CA LEU A 161 10.04 0.16 27.88
C LEU A 161 10.79 1.21 27.05
N VAL A 162 10.90 2.42 27.54
CA VAL A 162 11.60 3.51 26.85
C VAL A 162 13.11 3.22 26.79
N ASP A 163 13.68 2.72 27.85
CA ASP A 163 15.10 2.32 27.89
C ASP A 163 15.37 1.13 26.97
N GLU A 164 14.47 0.14 26.93
CA GLU A 164 14.52 -0.95 25.95
C GLU A 164 14.53 -0.42 24.52
N MET A 165 13.62 0.50 24.18
CA MET A 165 13.55 1.11 22.85
C MET A 165 14.84 1.88 22.49
N ILE A 166 15.42 2.62 23.44
CA ILE A 166 16.64 3.41 23.24
C ILE A 166 17.85 2.48 23.03
N ASN A 167 17.90 1.37 23.74
CA ASN A 167 19.03 0.44 23.73
C ASN A 167 18.90 -0.67 22.69
N ASP A 168 17.75 -0.80 22.04
CA ASP A 168 17.51 -1.83 21.04
C ASP A 168 18.41 -1.65 19.80
N ARG A 169 19.15 -2.70 19.49
CA ARG A 169 20.06 -2.77 18.33
C ARG A 169 19.64 -3.85 17.33
N GLN A 170 18.44 -4.41 17.47
CA GLN A 170 17.96 -5.46 16.60
C GLN A 170 17.76 -4.95 15.17
N ILE A 171 18.32 -5.69 14.21
CA ILE A 171 18.11 -5.41 12.78
C ILE A 171 16.78 -6.04 12.35
N CYS A 172 15.86 -5.20 11.94
CA CYS A 172 14.57 -5.63 11.38
C CYS A 172 14.61 -5.59 9.85
N LYS A 173 14.30 -6.72 9.21
CA LYS A 173 14.09 -6.83 7.76
C LYS A 173 12.63 -7.15 7.50
N ILE A 174 11.93 -6.29 6.77
CA ILE A 174 10.53 -6.50 6.39
C ILE A 174 10.50 -7.05 4.96
N ALA A 175 9.77 -8.13 4.71
CA ALA A 175 9.57 -8.66 3.36
C ALA A 175 8.80 -7.65 2.49
N THR A 176 8.98 -7.71 1.17
CA THR A 176 8.29 -6.79 0.25
C THR A 176 6.78 -7.03 0.23
N SER A 177 6.33 -8.29 0.38
CA SER A 177 4.92 -8.65 0.54
C SER A 177 4.31 -7.98 1.78
N SER A 178 4.99 -8.05 2.93
CA SER A 178 4.53 -7.44 4.17
C SER A 178 4.42 -5.91 4.09
N LEU A 179 5.28 -5.25 3.28
CA LEU A 179 5.13 -3.81 3.03
C LEU A 179 3.80 -3.49 2.35
N GLN A 180 3.35 -4.35 1.45
CA GLN A 180 2.11 -4.16 0.71
C GLN A 180 0.89 -4.40 1.61
N GLU A 181 0.91 -5.48 2.39
CA GLU A 181 -0.12 -5.76 3.40
C GLU A 181 -0.27 -4.61 4.41
N MET A 182 0.87 -4.05 4.87
CA MET A 182 0.86 -2.90 5.76
C MET A 182 0.28 -1.64 5.09
N ILE A 183 0.56 -1.40 3.79
CA ILE A 183 -0.02 -0.27 3.05
C ILE A 183 -1.54 -0.41 2.99
N GLU A 184 -2.03 -1.60 2.64
CA GLU A 184 -3.46 -1.88 2.54
C GLU A 184 -4.14 -1.73 3.89
N HIS A 185 -3.55 -2.26 4.95
CA HIS A 185 -4.03 -2.14 6.33
C HIS A 185 -4.16 -0.67 6.76
N TYR A 186 -3.08 0.12 6.68
CA TYR A 186 -3.13 1.52 7.11
C TYR A 186 -3.97 2.39 6.18
N GLN A 187 -4.09 2.05 4.89
CA GLN A 187 -4.99 2.75 3.99
C GLN A 187 -6.45 2.54 4.40
N ALA A 188 -6.83 1.31 4.74
CA ALA A 188 -8.18 1.00 5.23
C ALA A 188 -8.50 1.78 6.53
N LEU A 189 -7.56 1.83 7.48
CA LEU A 189 -7.70 2.62 8.70
C LEU A 189 -7.86 4.12 8.43
N VAL A 190 -7.09 4.67 7.48
CA VAL A 190 -7.21 6.07 7.06
C VAL A 190 -8.58 6.37 6.45
N ASP A 191 -9.06 5.47 5.59
CA ASP A 191 -10.34 5.64 4.90
C ASP A 191 -11.51 5.53 5.90
N GLU A 192 -11.41 4.65 6.87
CA GLU A 192 -12.38 4.56 7.96
C GLU A 192 -12.37 5.81 8.85
N LEU A 193 -11.20 6.30 9.25
CA LEU A 193 -11.08 7.54 10.04
C LEU A 193 -11.65 8.74 9.29
N LYS A 194 -11.45 8.84 7.99
CA LYS A 194 -12.05 9.89 7.18
C LYS A 194 -13.57 9.78 7.16
N ARG A 195 -14.09 8.59 6.93
CA ARG A 195 -15.53 8.33 6.90
C ARG A 195 -16.19 8.66 8.24
N THR A 196 -15.61 8.21 9.34
CA THR A 196 -16.17 8.41 10.70
C THR A 196 -16.07 9.84 11.17
N LYS A 197 -15.08 10.59 10.72
CA LYS A 197 -14.87 12.00 11.06
C LYS A 197 -15.49 12.98 10.04
N GLY A 198 -16.07 12.49 8.92
CA GLY A 198 -16.75 13.34 7.93
C GLY A 198 -15.80 14.07 6.96
N LEU A 199 -14.71 13.42 6.52
CA LEU A 199 -13.76 13.91 5.50
C LEU A 199 -14.00 13.28 4.13
#